data_03c6007f6a82b2b179dc63ba1566228d
#
_entry.id   03c6007f6a82b2b179dc63ba1566228d
#
_cell.length_a   1.000
_cell.length_b   1.000
_cell.length_c   1.000
_cell.angle_alpha   90.00
_cell.angle_beta   90.00
_cell.angle_gamma   90.00
#
_symmetry.space_group_name_H-M   'P 1'
#
loop_
_entity.id
_entity.type
_entity.pdbx_description
1 polymer ?
#
loop_
_entity_poly.entity_id
_entity_poly.type
_entity_poly.pdbx_seq_one_letter_code
_entity_poly.pdbx_strand_id
1 'polypeptide(L)'
;MVQNPEGLASAGFIILMGQAMQVPILHLSSNSPVLGMLAVLVSTQAISDLVPLLAENWNHFETLVPVRLFCYFLITAYIYFVPTSKVSNSVVATYSMFEVWANFLIYNNLRDEKYYRMKKFVEENADAIKKAQDERVIVIED
;
A
#
# COMPACT_ATOMS: atom_id res chain seq x y z
N MET A 1 17.94 4.22 14.79
CA MET A 1 17.42 3.72 13.53
C MET A 1 18.51 2.99 12.81
N VAL A 2 18.73 2.41 11.86
CA VAL A 2 19.67 1.37 11.43
C VAL A 2 21.11 1.58 11.94
N GLN A 3 21.46 0.94 13.05
CA GLN A 3 22.83 1.00 13.61
C GLN A 3 23.84 0.22 12.76
N ASN A 4 23.35 -0.67 11.87
CA ASN A 4 24.20 -1.46 11.00
C ASN A 4 23.56 -1.63 9.60
N PRO A 5 23.80 -0.69 8.66
CA PRO A 5 23.24 -0.74 7.31
C PRO A 5 23.79 -1.90 6.48
N GLU A 6 25.02 -2.35 6.76
CA GLU A 6 25.61 -3.51 6.10
C GLU A 6 24.88 -4.80 6.53
N GLY A 7 24.47 -4.87 7.81
CA GLY A 7 23.65 -5.97 8.33
C GLY A 7 22.27 -6.02 7.68
N LEU A 8 21.67 -4.89 7.35
CA LEU A 8 20.39 -4.83 6.64
C LEU A 8 20.55 -5.33 5.19
N ALA A 9 21.54 -4.83 4.48
CA ALA A 9 21.80 -5.23 3.09
C ALA A 9 22.21 -6.70 2.95
N SER A 10 22.85 -7.25 3.99
CA SER A 10 23.25 -8.67 4.07
C SER A 10 22.19 -9.57 4.71
N ALA A 11 21.03 -9.02 5.12
CA ALA A 11 19.94 -9.83 5.63
C ALA A 11 19.51 -10.88 4.59
N GLY A 12 19.44 -12.14 5.00
CA GLY A 12 19.23 -13.27 4.09
C GLY A 12 17.97 -13.11 3.23
N PHE A 13 16.93 -12.47 3.74
CA PHE A 13 15.71 -12.19 3.00
C PHE A 13 15.93 -11.20 1.84
N ILE A 14 16.71 -10.14 2.04
CA ILE A 14 17.01 -9.13 0.99
C ILE A 14 17.86 -9.75 -0.11
N ILE A 15 18.83 -10.60 0.25
CA ILE A 15 19.65 -11.32 -0.70
C ILE A 15 18.79 -12.29 -1.51
N LEU A 16 17.93 -13.05 -0.85
CA LEU A 16 17.04 -14.01 -1.49
C LEU A 16 16.08 -13.34 -2.47
N MET A 17 15.49 -12.19 -2.09
CA MET A 17 14.62 -11.40 -2.98
C MET A 17 15.41 -10.81 -4.15
N GLY A 18 16.64 -10.32 -3.92
CA GLY A 18 17.52 -9.85 -4.98
C GLY A 18 17.84 -10.94 -6.00
N GLN A 19 18.11 -12.16 -5.54
CA GLN A 19 18.34 -13.32 -6.40
C GLN A 19 17.07 -13.74 -7.16
N ALA A 20 15.93 -13.80 -6.49
CA ALA A 20 14.64 -14.16 -7.11
C ALA A 20 14.24 -13.19 -8.23
N MET A 21 14.49 -11.90 -8.05
CA MET A 21 14.21 -10.84 -9.04
C MET A 21 15.35 -10.61 -10.03
N GLN A 22 16.47 -11.33 -9.91
CA GLN A 22 17.69 -11.17 -10.74
C GLN A 22 18.22 -9.74 -10.77
N VAL A 23 18.11 -9.02 -9.66
CA VAL A 23 18.61 -7.64 -9.52
C VAL A 23 19.90 -7.57 -8.72
N PRO A 24 20.77 -6.58 -8.96
CA PRO A 24 22.03 -6.45 -8.24
C PRO A 24 21.81 -6.20 -6.75
N ILE A 25 22.64 -6.84 -5.93
CA ILE A 25 22.66 -6.65 -4.48
C ILE A 25 23.28 -5.27 -4.20
N LEU A 26 22.53 -4.42 -3.49
CA LEU A 26 23.00 -3.10 -3.11
C LEU A 26 23.86 -3.17 -1.84
N HIS A 27 25.11 -2.78 -1.93
CA HIS A 27 25.98 -2.60 -0.77
C HIS A 27 25.81 -1.19 -0.21
N LEU A 28 25.20 -1.09 0.97
CA LEU A 28 25.00 0.18 1.67
C LEU A 28 26.16 0.43 2.62
N SER A 29 26.92 1.50 2.37
CA SER A 29 27.90 2.01 3.33
C SER A 29 27.21 2.83 4.42
N SER A 30 27.67 2.71 5.67
CA SER A 30 27.14 3.47 6.82
C SER A 30 27.24 5.01 6.67
N ASN A 31 28.18 5.48 5.84
CA ASN A 31 28.40 6.91 5.56
C ASN A 31 27.69 7.40 4.29
N SER A 32 26.84 6.60 3.67
CA SER A 32 26.16 6.98 2.45
C SER A 32 25.06 8.02 2.72
N PRO A 33 25.09 9.21 2.09
CA PRO A 33 24.03 10.21 2.22
C PRO A 33 22.66 9.67 1.69
N VAL A 34 22.67 8.68 0.82
CA VAL A 34 21.46 8.01 0.30
C VAL A 34 20.68 7.33 1.42
N LEU A 35 21.36 6.78 2.43
CA LEU A 35 20.71 6.16 3.59
C LEU A 35 19.94 7.19 4.42
N GLY A 36 20.52 8.40 4.58
CA GLY A 36 19.85 9.52 5.25
C GLY A 36 18.60 9.98 4.50
N MET A 37 18.69 10.12 3.18
CA MET A 37 17.54 10.47 2.34
C MET A 37 16.42 9.41 2.42
N LEU A 38 16.76 8.12 2.35
CA LEU A 38 15.82 7.02 2.52
C LEU A 38 15.13 7.07 3.89
N ALA A 39 15.88 7.31 4.96
CA ALA A 39 15.32 7.43 6.31
C ALA A 39 14.32 8.58 6.41
N VAL A 40 14.62 9.75 5.82
CA VAL A 40 13.71 10.90 5.79
C VAL A 40 12.45 10.57 4.98
N LEU A 41 12.58 9.98 3.80
CA LEU A 41 11.43 9.62 2.95
C LEU A 41 10.49 8.64 3.66
N VAL A 42 11.03 7.57 4.23
CA VAL A 42 10.24 6.58 4.97
C VAL A 42 9.57 7.20 6.20
N SER A 43 10.28 8.06 6.93
CA SER A 43 9.72 8.75 8.09
C SER A 43 8.60 9.71 7.71
N THR A 44 8.77 10.46 6.62
CA THR A 44 7.74 11.36 6.10
C THR A 44 6.49 10.59 5.66
N GLN A 45 6.67 9.44 5.01
CA GLN A 45 5.57 8.58 4.63
C GLN A 45 4.84 8.02 5.85
N ALA A 46 5.56 7.56 6.86
CA ALA A 46 4.98 7.06 8.11
C ALA A 46 4.16 8.14 8.85
N ILE A 47 4.64 9.37 8.89
CA ILE A 47 3.91 10.50 9.49
C ILE A 47 2.66 10.83 8.65
N SER A 48 2.78 10.83 7.33
CA SER A 48 1.65 11.08 6.41
C SER A 48 0.51 10.07 6.57
N ASP A 49 0.81 8.85 6.98
CA ASP A 49 -0.20 7.83 7.26
C ASP A 49 -0.73 7.90 8.70
N LEU A 50 0.13 8.28 9.64
CA LEU A 50 -0.23 8.35 11.05
C LEU A 50 -1.29 9.43 11.30
N VAL A 51 -1.19 10.59 10.66
CA VAL A 51 -2.12 11.72 10.86
C VAL A 51 -3.56 11.35 10.48
N PRO A 52 -3.87 10.82 9.28
CA PRO A 52 -5.22 10.40 8.94
C PRO A 52 -5.72 9.23 9.78
N LEU A 53 -4.82 8.35 10.23
CA LEU A 53 -5.17 7.23 11.11
C LEU A 53 -5.66 7.73 12.46
N LEU A 54 -4.96 8.70 13.07
CA LEU A 54 -5.36 9.33 14.33
C LEU A 54 -6.65 10.16 14.20
N ALA A 55 -6.91 10.68 13.01
CA ALA A 55 -8.14 11.42 12.69
C ALA A 55 -9.30 10.51 12.31
N GLU A 56 -9.15 9.19 12.37
CA GLU A 56 -10.16 8.18 11.98
C GLU A 56 -10.74 8.43 10.58
N ASN A 57 -9.93 8.98 9.67
CA ASN A 57 -10.34 9.32 8.31
C ASN A 57 -10.25 8.11 7.38
N TRP A 58 -11.22 7.22 7.48
CA TRP A 58 -11.30 5.99 6.69
C TRP A 58 -11.40 6.25 5.18
N ASN A 59 -12.08 7.33 4.76
CA ASN A 59 -12.21 7.70 3.36
C ASN A 59 -10.85 8.00 2.71
N HIS A 60 -9.91 8.56 3.47
CA HIS A 60 -8.55 8.79 3.01
C HIS A 60 -7.86 7.47 2.64
N PHE A 61 -7.94 6.46 3.51
CA PHE A 61 -7.35 5.15 3.26
C PHE A 61 -8.06 4.39 2.14
N GLU A 62 -9.39 4.46 2.03
CA GLU A 62 -10.16 3.84 0.95
C GLU A 62 -9.70 4.33 -0.44
N THR A 63 -9.20 5.58 -0.53
CA THR A 63 -8.71 6.16 -1.78
C THR A 63 -7.21 5.93 -1.96
N LEU A 64 -6.42 6.12 -0.91
CA LEU A 64 -4.96 6.10 -0.98
C LEU A 64 -4.39 4.69 -1.15
N VAL A 65 -4.94 3.70 -0.43
CA VAL A 65 -4.41 2.33 -0.42
C VAL A 65 -4.44 1.66 -1.80
N PRO A 66 -5.54 1.70 -2.58
CA PRO A 66 -5.53 1.13 -3.92
C PRO A 66 -4.59 1.83 -4.89
N VAL A 67 -4.42 3.17 -4.76
CA VAL A 67 -3.47 3.92 -5.57
C VAL A 67 -2.03 3.52 -5.24
N ARG A 68 -1.69 3.41 -3.95
CA ARG A 68 -0.37 2.93 -3.52
C ARG A 68 -0.10 1.51 -3.99
N LEU A 69 -1.06 0.61 -3.81
CA LEU A 69 -0.96 -0.77 -4.25
C LEU A 69 -0.64 -0.84 -5.75
N PHE A 70 -1.35 -0.07 -6.56
CA PHE A 70 -1.12 0.00 -8.01
C PHE A 70 0.27 0.56 -8.33
N CYS A 71 0.70 1.66 -7.69
CA CYS A 71 2.02 2.25 -7.91
C CYS A 71 3.15 1.29 -7.55
N TYR A 72 3.10 0.63 -6.38
CA TYR A 72 4.13 -0.32 -5.98
C TYR A 72 4.13 -1.58 -6.83
N PHE A 73 2.97 -2.01 -7.31
CA PHE A 73 2.88 -3.09 -8.28
C PHE A 73 3.58 -2.73 -9.60
N LEU A 74 3.37 -1.51 -10.11
CA LEU A 74 4.07 -1.02 -11.31
C LEU A 74 5.58 -0.92 -11.09
N ILE A 75 6.03 -0.45 -9.92
CA ILE A 75 7.46 -0.38 -9.57
C ILE A 75 8.06 -1.79 -9.55
N THR A 76 7.39 -2.75 -8.93
CA THR A 76 7.83 -4.15 -8.88
C THR A 76 7.92 -4.75 -10.28
N ALA A 77 6.92 -4.53 -11.12
CA ALA A 77 6.93 -4.96 -12.52
C ALA A 77 8.07 -4.29 -13.31
N TYR A 78 8.29 -3.00 -13.14
CA TYR A 78 9.39 -2.28 -13.78
C TYR A 78 10.75 -2.86 -13.39
N ILE A 79 10.99 -3.13 -12.11
CA ILE A 79 12.23 -3.73 -11.61
C ILE A 79 12.46 -5.09 -12.26
N TYR A 80 11.40 -5.88 -12.41
CA TYR A 80 11.48 -7.20 -13.04
C TYR A 80 11.82 -7.12 -14.53
N PHE A 81 11.21 -6.21 -15.28
CA PHE A 81 11.42 -6.09 -16.73
C PHE A 81 12.69 -5.32 -17.11
N VAL A 82 13.17 -4.42 -16.24
CA VAL A 82 14.35 -3.56 -16.53
C VAL A 82 15.41 -3.72 -15.43
N PRO A 83 16.06 -4.88 -15.29
CA PRO A 83 17.01 -5.16 -14.22
C PRO A 83 18.27 -4.28 -14.26
N THR A 84 18.58 -3.66 -15.40
CA THR A 84 19.75 -2.78 -15.58
C THR A 84 19.54 -1.35 -15.09
N SER A 85 18.34 -1.00 -14.67
CA SER A 85 18.03 0.33 -14.16
C SER A 85 18.68 0.59 -12.79
N LYS A 86 19.05 1.84 -12.52
CA LYS A 86 19.58 2.28 -11.21
C LYS A 86 18.60 2.04 -10.05
N VAL A 87 17.30 2.00 -10.34
CA VAL A 87 16.23 1.71 -9.38
C VAL A 87 16.11 0.20 -9.11
N SER A 88 16.54 -0.63 -10.08
CA SER A 88 16.44 -2.08 -9.99
C SER A 88 17.58 -2.65 -9.13
N ASN A 89 17.37 -2.69 -7.82
CA ASN A 89 18.30 -3.25 -6.86
C ASN A 89 17.54 -4.04 -5.77
N SER A 90 18.25 -4.87 -5.02
CA SER A 90 17.68 -5.78 -4.03
C SER A 90 16.88 -5.08 -2.94
N VAL A 91 17.28 -3.86 -2.52
CA VAL A 91 16.62 -3.11 -1.45
C VAL A 91 15.29 -2.55 -1.94
N VAL A 92 15.27 -1.93 -3.13
CA VAL A 92 14.03 -1.39 -3.72
C VAL A 92 13.05 -2.51 -4.06
N ALA A 93 13.53 -3.63 -4.61
CA ALA A 93 12.72 -4.80 -4.90
C ALA A 93 12.05 -5.36 -3.64
N THR A 94 12.82 -5.56 -2.56
CA THR A 94 12.30 -6.04 -1.28
C THR A 94 11.30 -5.07 -0.67
N TYR A 95 11.59 -3.77 -0.68
CA TYR A 95 10.70 -2.74 -0.17
C TYR A 95 9.38 -2.68 -0.95
N SER A 96 9.45 -2.68 -2.29
CA SER A 96 8.26 -2.66 -3.15
C SER A 96 7.37 -3.89 -2.94
N MET A 97 7.97 -5.09 -2.84
CA MET A 97 7.23 -6.32 -2.55
C MET A 97 6.56 -6.29 -1.19
N PHE A 98 7.25 -5.76 -0.17
CA PHE A 98 6.68 -5.61 1.16
C PHE A 98 5.49 -4.63 1.15
N GLU A 99 5.64 -3.49 0.46
CA GLU A 99 4.56 -2.50 0.31
C GLU A 99 3.35 -3.07 -0.46
N VAL A 100 3.58 -3.82 -1.54
CA VAL A 100 2.49 -4.51 -2.26
C VAL A 100 1.73 -5.44 -1.32
N TRP A 101 2.44 -6.25 -0.55
CA TRP A 101 1.82 -7.20 0.38
C TRP A 101 1.07 -6.49 1.51
N ALA A 102 1.68 -5.50 2.15
CA ALA A 102 1.08 -4.74 3.24
C ALA A 102 -0.18 -3.98 2.77
N ASN A 103 -0.08 -3.24 1.65
CA ASN A 103 -1.22 -2.51 1.10
C ASN A 103 -2.34 -3.45 0.62
N PHE A 104 -2.01 -4.64 0.11
CA PHE A 104 -3.01 -5.64 -0.25
C PHE A 104 -3.80 -6.14 0.96
N LEU A 105 -3.13 -6.41 2.09
CA LEU A 105 -3.80 -6.80 3.34
C LEU A 105 -4.72 -5.68 3.86
N ILE A 106 -4.23 -4.45 3.86
CA ILE A 106 -5.00 -3.28 4.29
C ILE A 106 -6.22 -3.09 3.37
N TYR A 107 -6.05 -3.21 2.07
CA TYR A 107 -7.14 -3.11 1.08
C TYR A 107 -8.24 -4.13 1.34
N ASN A 108 -7.89 -5.39 1.59
CA ASN A 108 -8.88 -6.43 1.89
C ASN A 108 -9.66 -6.10 3.17
N ASN A 109 -8.99 -5.68 4.24
CA ASN A 109 -9.65 -5.28 5.48
C ASN A 109 -10.59 -4.08 5.30
N LEU A 110 -10.15 -3.04 4.57
CA LEU A 110 -10.99 -1.87 4.28
C LEU A 110 -12.22 -2.23 3.45
N ARG A 111 -12.07 -3.11 2.47
CA ARG A 111 -13.18 -3.60 1.64
C ARG A 111 -14.21 -4.35 2.47
N ASP A 112 -13.76 -5.23 3.36
CA ASP A 112 -14.64 -6.03 4.20
C ASP A 112 -15.37 -5.13 5.22
N GLU A 113 -14.69 -4.17 5.82
CA GLU A 113 -15.29 -3.19 6.73
C GLU A 113 -16.33 -2.31 6.01
N LYS A 114 -16.03 -1.87 4.80
CA LYS A 114 -16.97 -1.11 3.96
C LYS A 114 -18.22 -1.92 3.66
N TYR A 115 -18.07 -3.20 3.35
CA TYR A 115 -19.19 -4.11 3.12
C TYR A 115 -20.07 -4.22 4.37
N TYR A 116 -19.48 -4.40 5.55
CA TYR A 116 -20.24 -4.48 6.81
C TYR A 116 -20.96 -3.17 7.14
N ARG A 117 -20.32 -2.03 6.94
CA ARG A 117 -20.95 -0.71 7.13
C ARG A 117 -22.14 -0.50 6.19
N MET A 118 -21.97 -0.87 4.90
CA MET A 118 -23.07 -0.79 3.92
C MET A 118 -24.21 -1.73 4.27
N LYS A 119 -23.93 -2.95 4.65
CA LYS A 119 -24.93 -3.94 5.06
C LYS A 119 -25.74 -3.42 6.25
N LYS A 120 -25.07 -2.93 7.29
CA LYS A 120 -25.70 -2.35 8.46
C LYS A 120 -26.59 -1.15 8.09
N PHE A 121 -26.09 -0.25 7.23
CA PHE A 121 -26.87 0.90 6.75
C PHE A 121 -28.14 0.47 6.01
N VAL A 122 -28.06 -0.54 5.15
CA VAL A 122 -29.23 -1.08 4.43
C VAL A 122 -30.23 -1.73 5.39
N GLU A 123 -29.77 -2.49 6.38
CA GLU A 123 -30.63 -3.12 7.39
C GLU A 123 -31.35 -2.06 8.25
N GLU A 124 -30.66 -1.02 8.70
CA GLU A 124 -31.22 0.07 9.51
C GLU A 124 -32.22 0.94 8.73
N ASN A 125 -32.03 1.07 7.41
CA ASN A 125 -32.86 1.92 6.56
C ASN A 125 -33.76 1.12 5.60
N ALA A 126 -33.97 -0.16 5.84
CA ALA A 126 -34.70 -1.07 4.93
C ALA A 126 -36.09 -0.57 4.56
N ASP A 127 -36.85 -0.03 5.54
CA ASP A 127 -38.22 0.49 5.33
C ASP A 127 -38.21 1.78 4.51
N ALA A 128 -37.25 2.67 4.73
CA ALA A 128 -37.10 3.90 3.97
C ALA A 128 -36.69 3.62 2.51
N ILE A 129 -35.80 2.65 2.31
CA ILE A 129 -35.34 2.24 0.97
C ILE A 129 -36.49 1.60 0.20
N LYS A 130 -37.29 0.72 0.82
CA LYS A 130 -38.48 0.13 0.18
C LYS A 130 -39.48 1.19 -0.25
N LYS A 131 -39.84 2.15 0.63
CA LYS A 131 -40.74 3.26 0.28
C LYS A 131 -40.25 4.07 -0.91
N ALA A 132 -38.94 4.42 -0.93
CA ALA A 132 -38.37 5.19 -2.04
C ALA A 132 -38.32 4.38 -3.35
N GLN A 133 -38.27 3.07 -3.26
CA GLN A 133 -38.30 2.17 -4.42
C GLN A 133 -39.72 2.04 -4.97
N ASP A 134 -40.71 1.88 -4.11
CA ASP A 134 -42.14 1.82 -4.49
C ASP A 134 -42.60 3.14 -5.12
N GLU A 135 -42.21 4.29 -4.57
CA GLU A 135 -42.50 5.61 -5.15
C GLU A 135 -41.91 5.80 -6.56
N ARG A 136 -40.69 5.27 -6.81
CA ARG A 136 -40.06 5.33 -8.15
C ARG A 136 -40.75 4.44 -9.19
N VAL A 137 -41.27 3.29 -8.77
CA VAL A 137 -42.01 2.38 -9.68
C VAL A 137 -43.32 3.05 -10.13
N ILE A 138 -44.05 3.73 -9.26
CA ILE A 138 -45.30 4.42 -9.60
C ILE A 138 -45.07 5.53 -10.64
N VAL A 139 -43.96 6.26 -10.57
CA VAL A 139 -43.63 7.37 -11.51
C VAL A 139 -43.28 6.86 -12.91
N ILE A 140 -42.91 5.59 -13.09
CA ILE A 140 -42.54 5.01 -14.39
C ILE A 140 -43.77 4.42 -15.10
N GLU A 141 -44.87 4.14 -14.39
CA GLU A 141 -46.09 3.57 -14.97
C GLU A 141 -47.10 4.63 -15.44
N ASP A 142 -46.89 5.90 -15.19
CA ASP A 142 -47.69 7.06 -15.68
C ASP A 142 -46.99 7.67 -16.93
#